data_316f90f62d3bdcc3489d960a0c2f3e44
#
_entry.id   316f90f62d3bdcc3489d960a0c2f3e44
#
_cell.length_a   1.000
_cell.length_b   1.000
_cell.length_c   1.000
_cell.angle_alpha   90.00
_cell.angle_beta   90.00
_cell.angle_gamma   90.00
#
_symmetry.space_group_name_H-M   'P 1'
#
loop_
_entity.id
_entity.type
_entity.pdbx_description
1 polymer ?
#
loop_
_entity_poly.entity_id
_entity_poly.type
_entity_poly.pdbx_seq_one_letter_code
_entity_poly.pdbx_strand_id
1 'polypeptide(L)'
;MFYFGMGLCFATWASRIPDIKTTLQLSEGDLGTILFALPLGQLVIMPFSGKLVSRFGSHRMLVFSLLFYVFSMTNLGLATNFWQLSAGLFVFGIFGNLSNIAVNTQGVYTEVLFKKTIMSSFHGMWSFAGFMGALVGL
;
A
#
# COMPACT_ATOMS: atom_id res chain seq x y z
N MET A 1 2.82 -12.21 8.36
CA MET A 1 2.68 -10.94 9.11
C MET A 1 2.68 -9.71 8.18
N PHE A 2 3.66 -9.51 7.30
CA PHE A 2 3.74 -8.33 6.41
C PHE A 2 2.55 -8.18 5.45
N TYR A 3 2.13 -9.25 4.78
CA TYR A 3 0.93 -9.22 3.92
C TYR A 3 -0.33 -8.77 4.67
N PHE A 4 -0.49 -9.23 5.91
CA PHE A 4 -1.60 -8.83 6.76
C PHE A 4 -1.56 -7.32 7.05
N GLY A 5 -0.40 -6.78 7.45
CA GLY A 5 -0.23 -5.35 7.71
C GLY A 5 -0.52 -4.47 6.49
N MET A 6 -0.06 -4.89 5.31
CA MET A 6 -0.32 -4.15 4.06
C MET A 6 -1.81 -4.15 3.69
N GLY A 7 -2.48 -5.31 3.80
CA GLY A 7 -3.92 -5.42 3.53
C GLY A 7 -4.75 -4.58 4.50
N LEU A 8 -4.40 -4.60 5.79
CA LEU A 8 -5.08 -3.81 6.81
C LEU A 8 -4.94 -2.31 6.52
N CYS A 9 -3.73 -1.81 6.27
CA CYS A 9 -3.49 -0.41 5.95
C CYS A 9 -4.27 0.05 4.72
N PHE A 10 -4.22 -0.73 3.64
CA PHE A 10 -4.93 -0.37 2.42
C PHE A 10 -6.44 -0.29 2.62
N ALA A 11 -7.02 -1.29 3.28
CA ALA A 11 -8.47 -1.34 3.48
C ALA A 11 -8.96 -0.28 4.47
N THR A 12 -8.19 0.01 5.53
CA THR A 12 -8.51 1.10 6.47
C THR A 12 -8.53 2.46 5.77
N TRP A 13 -7.60 2.70 4.84
CA TRP A 13 -7.66 3.91 4.03
C TRP A 13 -8.85 3.90 3.07
N ALA A 14 -9.07 2.79 2.35
CA ALA A 14 -10.12 2.69 1.34
C ALA A 14 -11.52 2.87 1.94
N SER A 15 -11.78 2.36 3.15
CA SER A 15 -13.06 2.54 3.85
C SER A 15 -13.34 3.99 4.25
N ARG A 16 -12.30 4.83 4.34
CA ARG A 16 -12.45 6.26 4.67
C ARG A 16 -12.63 7.19 3.47
N ILE A 17 -12.63 6.67 2.25
CA ILE A 17 -12.82 7.49 1.04
C ILE A 17 -14.11 8.31 1.09
N PRO A 18 -15.29 7.77 1.51
CA PRO A 18 -16.51 8.53 1.60
C PRO A 18 -16.43 9.71 2.59
N ASP A 19 -15.81 9.48 3.75
CA ASP A 19 -15.63 10.52 4.77
C ASP A 19 -14.70 11.63 4.28
N ILE A 20 -13.61 11.27 3.64
CA ILE A 20 -12.65 12.22 3.06
C ILE A 20 -13.35 13.07 1.99
N LYS A 21 -14.14 12.43 1.12
CA LYS A 21 -14.90 13.14 0.09
C LYS A 21 -15.84 14.18 0.68
N THR A 22 -16.58 13.81 1.71
CA THR A 22 -17.54 14.72 2.37
C THR A 22 -16.83 15.83 3.14
N THR A 23 -15.77 15.51 3.88
CA THR A 23 -15.02 16.48 4.67
C THR A 23 -14.33 17.54 3.82
N LEU A 24 -13.74 17.13 2.71
CA LEU A 24 -13.06 18.03 1.77
C LEU A 24 -13.98 18.60 0.68
N GLN A 25 -15.28 18.27 0.71
CA GLN A 25 -16.28 18.70 -0.26
C GLN A 25 -15.87 18.48 -1.72
N LEU A 26 -15.28 17.30 -2.00
CA LEU A 26 -14.75 16.95 -3.30
C LEU A 26 -15.86 16.61 -4.30
N SER A 27 -15.75 17.14 -5.52
CA SER A 27 -16.55 16.67 -6.64
C SER A 27 -16.16 15.23 -7.04
N GLU A 28 -17.01 14.54 -7.82
CA GLU A 28 -16.68 13.21 -8.36
C GLU A 28 -15.41 13.25 -9.23
N GLY A 29 -15.23 14.33 -10.01
CA GLY A 29 -14.06 14.53 -10.84
C GLY A 29 -12.77 14.74 -10.02
N ASP A 30 -12.86 15.53 -8.94
CA ASP A 30 -11.74 15.74 -8.03
C ASP A 30 -11.34 14.44 -7.35
N LEU A 31 -12.33 13.69 -6.85
CA LEU A 31 -12.08 12.40 -6.22
C LEU A 31 -11.41 11.43 -7.19
N GLY A 32 -11.90 11.31 -8.43
CA GLY A 32 -11.29 10.47 -9.46
C GLY A 32 -9.84 10.86 -9.73
N THR A 33 -9.53 12.16 -9.83
CA THR A 33 -8.19 12.69 -10.04
C THR A 33 -7.26 12.38 -8.86
N ILE A 34 -7.73 12.57 -7.65
CA ILE A 34 -7.00 12.23 -6.42
C ILE A 34 -6.69 10.73 -6.36
N LEU A 35 -7.69 9.88 -6.59
CA LEU A 35 -7.51 8.44 -6.55
C LEU A 35 -6.55 7.94 -7.63
N PHE A 36 -6.44 8.63 -8.77
CA PHE A 36 -5.48 8.31 -9.82
C PHE A 36 -4.02 8.56 -9.40
N ALA A 37 -3.77 9.42 -8.42
CA ALA A 37 -2.42 9.66 -7.90
C ALA A 37 -1.76 8.40 -7.33
N LEU A 38 -2.55 7.49 -6.74
CA LEU A 38 -2.03 6.24 -6.18
C LEU A 38 -1.45 5.31 -7.25
N PRO A 39 -2.18 4.87 -8.30
CA PRO A 39 -1.61 4.05 -9.37
C PRO A 39 -0.51 4.78 -10.13
N LEU A 40 -0.57 6.11 -10.25
CA LEU A 40 0.51 6.89 -10.84
C LEU A 40 1.82 6.75 -10.04
N GLY A 41 1.77 6.84 -8.72
CA GLY A 41 2.92 6.60 -7.85
C GLY A 41 3.47 5.18 -8.00
N GLN A 42 2.60 4.17 -8.12
CA GLN A 42 3.01 2.79 -8.37
C GLN A 42 3.74 2.65 -9.73
N LEU A 43 3.20 3.24 -10.79
CA LEU A 43 3.79 3.19 -12.13
C LEU A 43 5.16 3.87 -12.17
N VAL A 44 5.32 5.01 -11.53
CA VAL A 44 6.59 5.76 -11.50
C VAL A 44 7.70 4.96 -10.84
N ILE A 45 7.43 4.29 -9.71
CA ILE A 45 8.46 3.52 -8.99
C ILE A 45 8.69 2.12 -9.57
N MET A 46 7.74 1.55 -10.30
CA MET A 46 7.76 0.18 -10.79
C MET A 46 9.06 -0.20 -11.53
N PRO A 47 9.61 0.61 -12.46
CA PRO A 47 10.86 0.27 -13.15
C PRO A 47 12.08 0.20 -12.24
N PHE A 48 12.02 0.85 -11.08
CA PHE A 48 13.14 0.93 -10.14
C PHE A 48 13.01 -0.08 -8.99
N SER A 49 11.78 -0.49 -8.66
CA SER A 49 11.50 -1.34 -7.49
C SER A 49 12.30 -2.64 -7.50
N GLY A 50 12.35 -3.34 -8.63
CA GLY A 50 13.11 -4.59 -8.77
C GLY A 50 14.62 -4.37 -8.56
N LYS A 51 15.18 -3.28 -9.13
CA LYS A 51 16.60 -2.92 -8.95
C LYS A 51 16.92 -2.55 -7.50
N LEU A 52 16.04 -1.82 -6.83
CA LEU A 52 16.20 -1.45 -5.43
C LEU A 52 16.19 -2.70 -4.53
N VAL A 53 15.20 -3.59 -4.75
CA VAL A 53 15.10 -4.84 -3.99
C VAL A 53 16.30 -5.76 -4.22
N SER A 54 16.80 -5.89 -5.45
CA SER A 54 17.98 -6.71 -5.75
C SER A 54 19.26 -6.11 -5.17
N ARG A 55 19.42 -4.77 -5.19
CA ARG A 55 20.63 -4.09 -4.72
C ARG A 55 20.74 -4.03 -3.20
N PHE A 56 19.65 -3.73 -2.50
CA PHE A 56 19.64 -3.50 -1.04
C PHE A 56 19.14 -4.70 -0.24
N GLY A 57 18.62 -5.72 -0.92
CA GLY A 57 18.04 -6.92 -0.31
C GLY A 57 16.55 -6.74 0.02
N SER A 58 15.77 -7.77 -0.26
CA SER A 58 14.31 -7.75 -0.10
C SER A 58 13.84 -7.47 1.33
N HIS A 59 14.53 -8.02 2.35
CA HIS A 59 14.17 -7.80 3.74
C HIS A 59 14.33 -6.33 4.16
N ARG A 60 15.47 -5.71 3.85
CA ARG A 60 15.74 -4.30 4.20
C ARG A 60 14.78 -3.36 3.47
N MET A 61 14.57 -3.62 2.19
CA MET A 61 13.63 -2.82 1.38
C MET A 61 12.20 -2.98 1.86
N LEU A 62 11.79 -4.18 2.30
CA LEU A 62 10.47 -4.41 2.86
C LEU A 62 10.25 -3.59 4.15
N VAL A 63 11.18 -3.67 5.10
CA VAL A 63 11.07 -2.91 6.36
C VAL A 63 11.04 -1.41 6.09
N PHE A 64 11.97 -0.92 5.26
CA PHE A 64 12.04 0.50 4.89
C PHE A 64 10.74 0.98 4.22
N SER A 65 10.31 0.31 3.16
CA SER A 65 9.13 0.72 2.41
C SER A 65 7.84 0.59 3.22
N LEU A 66 7.74 -0.41 4.10
CA LEU A 66 6.57 -0.59 4.96
C LEU A 66 6.45 0.53 6.02
N LEU A 67 7.57 0.96 6.60
CA LEU A 67 7.57 2.10 7.52
C LEU A 67 7.04 3.37 6.84
N PHE A 68 7.54 3.67 5.64
CA PHE A 68 7.06 4.83 4.88
C PHE A 68 5.63 4.66 4.36
N TYR A 69 5.21 3.44 4.06
CA TYR A 69 3.84 3.11 3.67
C TYR A 69 2.86 3.43 4.82
N VAL A 70 3.15 2.99 6.04
CA VAL A 70 2.34 3.29 7.23
C VAL A 70 2.39 4.79 7.56
N PHE A 71 3.57 5.41 7.47
CA PHE A 71 3.71 6.85 7.71
C PHE A 71 2.91 7.69 6.69
N SER A 72 2.94 7.31 5.41
CA SER A 72 2.14 8.02 4.39
C SER A 72 0.64 7.87 4.64
N MET A 73 0.18 6.73 5.15
CA MET A 73 -1.21 6.53 5.57
C MET A 73 -1.63 7.52 6.67
N THR A 74 -0.78 7.77 7.67
CA THR A 74 -1.05 8.76 8.71
C THR A 74 -1.22 10.16 8.12
N ASN A 75 -0.38 10.53 7.15
CA ASN A 75 -0.50 11.80 6.44
C ASN A 75 -1.79 11.92 5.61
N LEU A 76 -2.30 10.82 5.06
CA LEU A 76 -3.58 10.81 4.35
C LEU A 76 -4.75 11.17 5.30
N GLY A 77 -4.71 10.68 6.54
CA GLY A 77 -5.70 11.02 7.56
C GLY A 77 -5.64 12.47 8.05
N LEU A 78 -4.52 13.15 7.85
CA LEU A 78 -4.31 14.55 8.23
C LEU A 78 -4.44 15.52 7.06
N ALA A 79 -4.72 15.04 5.86
CA ALA A 79 -4.84 15.88 4.67
C ALA A 79 -6.05 16.80 4.77
N THR A 80 -5.84 18.09 4.57
CA THR A 80 -6.87 19.14 4.68
C THR A 80 -7.27 19.73 3.34
N ASN A 81 -6.60 19.36 2.26
CA ASN A 81 -6.89 19.87 0.92
C ASN A 81 -6.55 18.85 -0.18
N PHE A 82 -7.06 19.13 -1.40
CA PHE A 82 -6.86 18.34 -2.61
C PHE A 82 -5.38 17.99 -2.87
N TRP A 83 -4.49 18.95 -2.80
CA TRP A 83 -3.07 18.78 -3.15
C TRP A 83 -2.32 17.90 -2.16
N GLN A 84 -2.60 18.07 -0.87
CA GLN A 84 -2.01 17.24 0.18
C GLN A 84 -2.47 15.79 0.05
N LEU A 85 -3.76 15.57 -0.20
CA LEU A 85 -4.32 14.24 -0.38
C LEU A 85 -3.73 13.56 -1.63
N SER A 86 -3.66 14.27 -2.76
CA SER A 86 -3.08 13.76 -4.00
C SER A 86 -1.58 13.40 -3.84
N ALA A 87 -0.80 14.29 -3.25
CA ALA A 87 0.62 14.03 -2.97
C ALA A 87 0.79 12.85 -2.00
N GLY A 88 -0.03 12.78 -0.95
CA GLY A 88 -0.02 11.68 0.00
C GLY A 88 -0.32 10.33 -0.66
N LEU A 89 -1.33 10.27 -1.53
CA LEU A 89 -1.67 9.05 -2.28
C LEU A 89 -0.60 8.66 -3.30
N PHE A 90 0.02 9.62 -3.94
CA PHE A 90 1.14 9.36 -4.83
C PHE A 90 2.30 8.69 -4.06
N VAL A 91 2.69 9.24 -2.91
CA VAL A 91 3.74 8.68 -2.04
C VAL A 91 3.32 7.31 -1.49
N PHE A 92 2.07 7.16 -1.06
CA PHE A 92 1.50 5.89 -0.61
C PHE A 92 1.57 4.82 -1.72
N GLY A 93 1.30 5.19 -2.97
CA GLY A 93 1.46 4.32 -4.13
C GLY A 93 2.90 3.88 -4.36
N ILE A 94 3.88 4.80 -4.26
CA ILE A 94 5.32 4.49 -4.39
C ILE A 94 5.74 3.43 -3.38
N PHE A 95 5.50 3.66 -2.10
CA PHE A 95 5.91 2.74 -1.05
C PHE A 95 5.07 1.47 -1.01
N GLY A 96 3.80 1.54 -1.42
CA GLY A 96 2.94 0.37 -1.61
C GLY A 96 3.48 -0.60 -2.67
N ASN A 97 3.89 -0.09 -3.84
CA ASN A 97 4.51 -0.92 -4.89
C ASN A 97 5.84 -1.53 -4.42
N LEU A 98 6.72 -0.72 -3.82
CA LEU A 98 8.01 -1.17 -3.33
C LEU A 98 7.87 -2.26 -2.26
N SER A 99 6.95 -2.07 -1.31
CA SER A 99 6.61 -3.09 -0.29
C SER A 99 6.07 -4.37 -0.92
N ASN A 100 5.20 -4.24 -1.92
CA ASN A 100 4.61 -5.38 -2.62
C ASN A 100 5.69 -6.23 -3.30
N ILE A 101 6.60 -5.62 -4.06
CA ILE A 101 7.69 -6.34 -4.72
C ILE A 101 8.63 -6.97 -3.69
N ALA A 102 8.98 -6.25 -2.63
CA ALA A 102 9.86 -6.74 -1.59
C ALA A 102 9.24 -7.93 -0.82
N VAL A 103 7.96 -7.87 -0.45
CA VAL A 103 7.28 -8.94 0.28
C VAL A 103 7.05 -10.17 -0.60
N ASN A 104 6.72 -9.99 -1.88
CA ASN A 104 6.61 -11.10 -2.83
C ASN A 104 7.95 -11.80 -3.02
N THR A 105 9.06 -11.04 -3.12
CA THR A 105 10.41 -11.61 -3.18
C THR A 105 10.72 -12.45 -1.93
N GLN A 106 10.37 -11.97 -0.73
CA GLN A 106 10.50 -12.76 0.51
C GLN A 106 9.60 -14.00 0.49
N GLY A 107 8.39 -13.90 -0.06
CA GLY A 107 7.47 -15.01 -0.21
C GLY A 107 8.08 -16.14 -1.06
N VAL A 108 8.65 -15.80 -2.22
CA VAL A 108 9.34 -16.76 -3.10
C VAL A 108 10.53 -17.42 -2.41
N TYR A 109 11.37 -16.67 -1.69
CA TYR A 109 12.46 -17.26 -0.90
C TYR A 109 11.95 -18.24 0.16
N THR A 110 10.83 -17.92 0.80
CA THR A 110 10.20 -18.79 1.80
C THR A 110 9.70 -20.09 1.17
N GLU A 111 9.08 -20.02 -0.01
CA GLU A 111 8.65 -21.21 -0.75
C GLU A 111 9.83 -22.15 -1.10
N VAL A 112 10.95 -21.57 -1.55
CA VAL A 112 12.15 -22.34 -1.87
C VAL A 112 12.71 -23.03 -0.62
N LEU A 113 12.77 -22.32 0.52
CA LEU A 113 13.27 -22.87 1.78
C LEU A 113 12.40 -24.02 2.31
N PHE A 114 11.09 -23.86 2.28
CA PHE A 114 10.14 -24.85 2.81
C PHE A 114 9.71 -25.91 1.78
N LYS A 115 10.13 -25.78 0.52
CA LYS A 115 9.76 -26.67 -0.60
C LYS A 115 8.23 -26.84 -0.71
N LYS A 116 7.47 -25.79 -0.46
CA LYS A 116 5.99 -25.77 -0.50
C LYS A 116 5.52 -24.48 -1.17
N THR A 117 4.47 -24.59 -1.99
CA THR A 117 3.78 -23.43 -2.55
C THR A 117 2.84 -22.83 -1.51
N ILE A 118 3.22 -21.70 -0.91
CA ILE A 118 2.49 -21.03 0.15
C ILE A 118 2.08 -19.58 -0.20
N MET A 119 2.42 -19.12 -1.40
CA MET A 119 2.13 -17.76 -1.86
C MET A 119 0.62 -17.46 -1.85
N SER A 120 -0.22 -18.43 -2.23
CA SER A 120 -1.68 -18.29 -2.16
C SER A 120 -2.19 -18.04 -0.75
N SER A 121 -1.58 -18.68 0.25
CA SER A 121 -1.90 -18.46 1.67
C SER A 121 -1.51 -17.04 2.12
N PHE A 122 -0.40 -16.50 1.61
CA PHE A 122 0.01 -15.13 1.90
C PHE A 122 -0.98 -14.10 1.31
N HIS A 123 -1.43 -14.31 0.08
CA HIS A 123 -2.48 -13.49 -0.52
C HIS A 123 -3.83 -13.65 0.17
N GLY A 124 -4.16 -14.86 0.64
CA GLY A 124 -5.32 -15.10 1.49
C GLY A 124 -5.27 -14.28 2.79
N MET A 125 -4.11 -14.22 3.45
CA MET A 125 -3.91 -13.37 4.63
C MET A 125 -4.05 -11.87 4.31
N TRP A 126 -3.59 -11.44 3.14
CA TRP A 126 -3.78 -10.06 2.70
C TRP A 126 -5.27 -9.73 2.52
N SER A 127 -6.02 -10.61 1.86
CA SER A 127 -7.48 -10.44 1.66
C SER A 127 -8.25 -10.48 2.98
N PHE A 128 -7.88 -11.37 3.90
CA PHE A 128 -8.48 -11.42 5.23
C PHE A 128 -8.21 -10.13 6.03
N ALA A 129 -7.00 -9.62 5.97
CA ALA A 129 -6.66 -8.34 6.60
C ALA A 129 -7.41 -7.17 5.95
N GLY A 130 -7.62 -7.22 4.64
CA GLY A 130 -8.45 -6.27 3.93
C GLY A 130 -9.88 -6.24 4.44
N PHE A 131 -10.48 -7.40 4.64
CA PHE A 131 -11.81 -7.52 5.24
C PHE A 131 -11.86 -6.94 6.66
N MET A 132 -10.89 -7.30 7.51
CA MET A 132 -10.80 -6.78 8.87
C MET A 132 -10.58 -5.25 8.90
N GLY A 133 -9.73 -4.73 8.01
CA GLY A 133 -9.49 -3.29 7.91
C GLY A 133 -10.72 -2.50 7.45
N ALA A 134 -11.54 -3.07 6.58
CA ALA A 134 -12.81 -2.47 6.18
C ALA A 134 -13.80 -2.42 7.36
N LEU A 135 -13.86 -3.46 8.18
CA LEU A 135 -14.74 -3.49 9.37
C LEU A 135 -14.31 -2.46 10.43
N VAL A 136 -13.02 -2.24 10.59
CA VAL A 136 -12.48 -1.25 11.56
C VAL A 136 -12.68 0.19 11.05
N GLY A 137 -12.73 0.38 9.75
CA GLY A 137 -12.91 1.68 9.12
C GLY A 137 -14.37 2.17 9.03
N LEU A 138 -15.32 1.29 9.34
CA LEU A 138 -16.75 1.63 9.44
C LEU A 138 -17.05 2.32 10.77
#